data_792f4603759d571d0d0078b8681a6875
#
_entry.id   792f4603759d571d0d0078b8681a6875
#
_cell.length_a   1.000
_cell.length_b   1.000
_cell.length_c   1.000
_cell.angle_alpha   90.00
_cell.angle_beta   90.00
_cell.angle_gamma   90.00
#
_symmetry.space_group_name_H-M   'P 1'
#
loop_
_entity.id
_entity.type
_entity.pdbx_description
1 polymer ?
#
loop_
_entity_poly.entity_id
_entity_poly.type
_entity_poly.pdbx_seq_one_letter_code
_entity_poly.pdbx_strand_id
1 'polypeptide(L)'
;MAYPQLTDKPGALETAAAIRSGALSVAEAVDAAIVRLEKLDGPINALAVPDFARAAATAKAMDAGGPDPDKPLWGVPMTVKESFEVEGLPSCWGHEKLKNYI
;
A
#
# COMPACT_ATOMS: atom_id res chain seq x y z
N MET A 1 21.79 12.91 -2.75
CA MET A 1 21.32 12.94 -1.34
C MET A 1 20.82 11.57 -0.93
N ALA A 2 21.26 11.07 0.18
CA ALA A 2 20.80 9.78 0.68
C ALA A 2 19.50 9.95 1.46
N TYR A 3 18.62 8.96 1.34
CA TYR A 3 17.40 8.87 2.12
C TYR A 3 17.48 7.60 2.97
N PRO A 4 18.11 7.68 4.16
CA PRO A 4 18.35 6.48 4.98
C PRO A 4 17.12 5.63 5.22
N GLN A 5 15.95 6.28 5.40
CA GLN A 5 14.70 5.55 5.62
C GLN A 5 14.30 4.68 4.43
N LEU A 6 14.82 4.94 3.23
CA LEU A 6 14.56 4.11 2.07
C LEU A 6 15.55 2.95 1.98
N THR A 7 16.79 3.17 2.42
CA THR A 7 17.81 2.12 2.39
C THR A 7 17.64 1.09 3.49
N ASP A 8 16.98 1.47 4.59
CA ASP A 8 16.76 0.59 5.74
C ASP A 8 15.52 -0.29 5.62
N LYS A 9 14.76 -0.14 4.55
CA LYS A 9 13.49 -0.86 4.38
C LYS A 9 13.64 -1.95 3.33
N PRO A 10 12.97 -3.10 3.51
CA PRO A 10 12.98 -4.14 2.49
C PRO A 10 12.32 -3.64 1.20
N GLY A 11 12.84 -4.06 0.07
CA GLY A 11 12.24 -3.77 -1.22
C GLY A 11 11.02 -4.63 -1.49
N ALA A 12 10.37 -4.40 -2.65
CA ALA A 12 9.17 -5.13 -3.03
C ALA A 12 9.41 -6.64 -3.14
N LEU A 13 10.53 -7.06 -3.73
CA LEU A 13 10.84 -8.49 -3.88
C LEU A 13 11.14 -9.16 -2.55
N GLU A 14 11.85 -8.48 -1.67
CA GLU A 14 12.15 -8.99 -0.32
C GLU A 14 10.87 -9.14 0.50
N THR A 15 9.97 -8.16 0.43
CA THR A 15 8.67 -8.20 1.11
C THR A 15 7.82 -9.35 0.57
N ALA A 16 7.74 -9.50 -0.76
CA ALA A 16 7.00 -10.58 -1.38
C ALA A 16 7.53 -11.96 -0.96
N ALA A 17 8.86 -12.11 -0.90
CA ALA A 17 9.49 -13.36 -0.47
C ALA A 17 9.19 -13.67 1.00
N ALA A 18 9.26 -12.67 1.87
CA ALA A 18 8.95 -12.85 3.29
C ALA A 18 7.49 -13.27 3.52
N ILE A 19 6.57 -12.68 2.77
CA ILE A 19 5.14 -13.04 2.83
C ILE A 19 4.93 -14.47 2.34
N ARG A 20 5.54 -14.82 1.22
CA ARG A 20 5.40 -16.14 0.62
C ARG A 20 5.94 -17.25 1.54
N SER A 21 7.04 -16.98 2.25
CA SER A 21 7.63 -17.93 3.18
C SER A 21 6.90 -18.03 4.51
N GLY A 22 5.98 -17.14 4.80
CA GLY A 22 5.29 -17.07 6.09
C GLY A 22 6.04 -16.30 7.17
N ALA A 23 7.20 -15.72 6.86
CA ALA A 23 7.95 -14.91 7.82
C ALA A 23 7.25 -13.59 8.15
N LEU A 24 6.41 -13.11 7.25
CA LEU A 24 5.66 -11.86 7.39
C LEU A 24 4.24 -12.09 6.86
N SER A 25 3.22 -11.64 7.60
CA SER A 25 1.84 -11.68 7.09
C SER A 25 1.57 -10.45 6.21
N VAL A 26 0.56 -10.54 5.36
CA VAL A 26 0.09 -9.39 4.57
C VAL A 26 -0.40 -8.30 5.52
N ALA A 27 -1.13 -8.66 6.58
CA ALA A 27 -1.61 -7.72 7.57
C ALA A 27 -0.46 -6.95 8.23
N GLU A 28 0.62 -7.63 8.58
CA GLU A 28 1.81 -6.99 9.16
C GLU A 28 2.49 -6.04 8.16
N ALA A 29 2.62 -6.46 6.91
CA ALA A 29 3.22 -5.62 5.86
C ALA A 29 2.41 -4.35 5.61
N VAL A 30 1.09 -4.47 5.51
CA VAL A 30 0.18 -3.35 5.31
C VAL A 30 0.20 -2.41 6.51
N ASP A 31 0.14 -2.96 7.72
CA ASP A 31 0.19 -2.16 8.94
C ASP A 31 1.48 -1.35 9.03
N ALA A 32 2.61 -1.96 8.75
CA ALA A 32 3.90 -1.28 8.75
C ALA A 32 3.94 -0.14 7.71
N ALA A 33 3.36 -0.33 6.53
CA ALA A 33 3.28 0.70 5.51
C ALA A 33 2.39 1.86 5.96
N ILE A 34 1.24 1.58 6.56
CA ILE A 34 0.32 2.60 7.09
C ILE A 34 1.02 3.42 8.16
N VAL A 35 1.69 2.78 9.11
CA VAL A 35 2.42 3.46 10.19
C VAL A 35 3.47 4.42 9.60
N ARG A 36 4.21 3.99 8.58
CA ARG A 36 5.19 4.85 7.91
C ARG A 36 4.54 6.04 7.22
N LEU A 37 3.41 5.82 6.53
CA LEU A 37 2.66 6.88 5.87
C LEU A 37 2.15 7.91 6.88
N GLU A 38 1.55 7.47 7.97
CA GLU A 38 1.06 8.36 9.02
C GLU A 38 2.18 9.19 9.64
N LYS A 39 3.37 8.62 9.77
CA LYS A 39 4.51 9.28 10.36
C LYS A 39 5.20 10.25 9.42
N LEU A 40 5.31 9.91 8.13
CA LEU A 40 6.19 10.61 7.19
C LEU A 40 5.47 11.46 6.15
N ASP A 41 4.22 11.14 5.82
CA ASP A 41 3.53 11.77 4.70
C ASP A 41 3.01 13.19 4.99
N GLY A 42 2.82 13.55 6.26
CA GLY A 42 2.28 14.87 6.60
C GLY A 42 2.96 16.03 5.89
N PRO A 43 4.30 16.18 6.02
CA PRO A 43 5.03 17.25 5.33
C PRO A 43 5.10 17.06 3.81
N ILE A 44 5.03 15.83 3.32
CA ILE A 44 5.16 15.52 1.89
C ILE A 44 3.81 15.65 1.18
N ASN A 45 2.75 15.21 1.85
CA ASN A 45 1.38 15.21 1.32
C ASN A 45 1.27 14.51 -0.04
N ALA A 46 1.89 13.34 -0.15
CA ALA A 46 1.88 12.54 -1.37
C ALA A 46 0.61 11.68 -1.50
N LEU A 47 0.04 11.24 -0.38
CA LEU A 47 -1.13 10.38 -0.36
C LEU A 47 -2.41 11.22 -0.36
N ALA A 48 -3.08 11.30 -1.51
CA ALA A 48 -4.28 12.11 -1.67
C ALA A 48 -5.50 11.45 -1.01
N VAL A 49 -5.67 10.14 -1.17
CA VAL A 49 -6.81 9.39 -0.66
C VAL A 49 -6.32 8.22 0.18
N PRO A 50 -6.36 8.32 1.52
CA PRO A 50 -6.09 7.18 2.38
C PRO A 50 -7.20 6.14 2.27
N ASP A 51 -6.83 4.88 2.16
CA ASP A 51 -7.77 3.77 2.08
C ASP A 51 -7.38 2.68 3.09
N PHE A 52 -6.98 3.12 4.26
CA PHE A 52 -6.34 2.27 5.26
C PHE A 52 -7.25 1.16 5.79
N ALA A 53 -8.51 1.47 6.05
CA ALA A 53 -9.45 0.49 6.59
C ALA A 53 -9.70 -0.65 5.58
N ARG A 54 -9.90 -0.31 4.31
CA ARG A 54 -10.09 -1.31 3.26
C ARG A 54 -8.82 -2.12 3.01
N ALA A 55 -7.67 -1.45 3.02
CA ALA A 55 -6.38 -2.11 2.87
C ALA A 55 -6.15 -3.14 3.98
N ALA A 56 -6.45 -2.78 5.23
CA ALA A 56 -6.31 -3.68 6.37
C ALA A 56 -7.27 -4.88 6.26
N ALA A 57 -8.51 -4.66 5.85
CA ALA A 57 -9.49 -5.72 5.66
C ALA A 57 -9.09 -6.67 4.52
N THR A 58 -8.61 -6.11 3.41
CA THR A 58 -8.10 -6.90 2.27
C THR A 58 -6.90 -7.74 2.69
N ALA A 59 -5.99 -7.18 3.48
CA ALA A 59 -4.81 -7.89 3.97
C ALA A 59 -5.21 -9.12 4.80
N LYS A 60 -6.17 -8.97 5.69
CA LYS A 60 -6.68 -10.10 6.49
C LYS A 60 -7.30 -11.20 5.63
N ALA A 61 -8.07 -10.81 4.62
CA ALA A 61 -8.68 -11.77 3.69
C ALA A 61 -7.61 -12.51 2.89
N MET A 62 -6.56 -11.82 2.46
CA MET A 62 -5.44 -12.42 1.75
C MET A 62 -4.69 -13.41 2.64
N ASP A 63 -4.42 -13.08 3.88
CA ASP A 63 -3.78 -13.98 4.84
C ASP A 63 -4.61 -15.26 5.05
N ALA A 64 -5.93 -15.13 5.11
CA ALA A 64 -6.82 -16.28 5.26
C ALA A 64 -6.79 -17.21 4.04
N GLY A 65 -6.67 -16.66 2.83
CA GLY A 65 -6.63 -17.44 1.59
C GLY A 65 -5.26 -18.00 1.23
N GLY A 66 -4.20 -17.44 1.78
CA GLY A 66 -2.83 -17.84 1.49
C GLY A 66 -2.29 -17.28 0.17
N PRO A 67 -0.97 -17.40 -0.05
CA PRO A 67 -0.29 -16.84 -1.23
C PRO A 67 -0.77 -17.43 -2.54
N ASP A 68 -0.88 -16.57 -3.55
CA ASP A 68 -1.16 -16.97 -4.93
C ASP A 68 0.18 -17.07 -5.67
N PRO A 69 0.60 -18.29 -6.11
CA PRO A 69 1.91 -18.46 -6.77
C PRO A 69 2.02 -17.76 -8.12
N ASP A 70 0.90 -17.40 -8.74
CA ASP A 70 0.89 -16.72 -10.03
C ASP A 70 1.04 -15.20 -9.90
N LYS A 71 1.08 -14.68 -8.67
CA LYS A 71 1.20 -13.24 -8.40
C LYS A 71 2.51 -12.95 -7.68
N PRO A 72 3.55 -12.52 -8.41
CA PRO A 72 4.90 -12.36 -7.83
C PRO A 72 5.00 -11.31 -6.74
N LEU A 73 4.12 -10.31 -6.71
CA LEU A 73 4.08 -9.26 -5.70
C LEU A 73 2.90 -9.40 -4.74
N TRP A 74 2.36 -10.62 -4.61
CA TRP A 74 1.20 -10.87 -3.76
C TRP A 74 1.44 -10.40 -2.33
N GLY A 75 0.55 -9.55 -1.83
CA GLY A 75 0.59 -9.03 -0.47
C GLY A 75 1.45 -7.79 -0.26
N VAL A 76 2.22 -7.36 -1.26
CA VAL A 76 3.07 -6.17 -1.13
C VAL A 76 2.19 -4.92 -1.13
N PRO A 77 2.29 -4.06 -0.08
CA PRO A 77 1.56 -2.80 -0.06
C PRO A 77 2.03 -1.86 -1.17
N MET A 78 1.10 -1.14 -1.78
CA MET A 78 1.41 -0.19 -2.83
C MET A 78 0.45 0.97 -2.82
N THR A 79 0.86 2.07 -3.45
CA THR A 79 -0.03 3.17 -3.78
C THR A 79 -0.31 3.14 -5.28
N VAL A 80 -1.44 3.71 -5.66
CA VAL A 80 -1.85 3.80 -7.07
C VAL A 80 -1.90 5.27 -7.43
N LYS A 81 -1.27 5.63 -8.55
CA LYS A 81 -1.29 7.01 -9.02
C LYS A 81 -2.73 7.44 -9.33
N GLU A 82 -3.08 8.65 -8.97
CA GLU A 82 -4.43 9.18 -9.08
C GLU A 82 -4.93 9.30 -10.53
N SER A 83 -4.05 9.17 -11.51
CA SER A 83 -4.43 9.09 -12.92
C SER A 83 -5.17 7.80 -13.28
N PHE A 84 -5.13 6.79 -12.41
CA PHE A 84 -5.88 5.56 -12.59
C PHE A 84 -7.14 5.59 -11.74
N GLU A 85 -8.25 5.16 -12.32
CA GLU A 85 -9.50 5.03 -11.56
C GLU A 85 -9.46 3.74 -10.75
N VAL A 86 -9.70 3.87 -9.45
CA VAL A 86 -9.79 2.73 -8.54
C VAL A 86 -11.23 2.64 -8.06
N GLU A 87 -11.83 1.49 -8.24
CA GLU A 87 -13.22 1.27 -7.87
C GLU A 87 -13.47 1.66 -6.41
N GLY A 88 -14.49 2.49 -6.20
CA GLY A 88 -14.89 2.94 -4.87
C GLY A 88 -14.08 4.09 -4.30
N LEU A 89 -13.09 4.60 -5.01
CA LEU A 89 -12.27 5.73 -4.56
C LEU A 89 -12.42 6.94 -5.46
N PRO A 90 -12.29 8.17 -4.91
CA PRO A 90 -12.29 9.38 -5.73
C PRO A 90 -11.07 9.41 -6.66
N SER A 91 -11.27 9.91 -7.87
CA SER A 91 -10.21 10.09 -8.86
C SER A 91 -10.32 11.51 -9.44
N CYS A 92 -9.58 12.45 -8.84
CA CYS A 92 -9.76 13.87 -9.15
C CYS A 92 -8.63 14.50 -9.99
N TRP A 93 -7.53 13.81 -10.22
CA TRP A 93 -6.38 14.33 -10.97
C TRP A 93 -5.84 15.66 -10.43
N GLY A 94 -6.09 15.96 -9.15
CA GLY A 94 -5.75 17.23 -8.56
C GLY A 94 -6.70 18.38 -8.93
N HIS A 95 -7.80 18.10 -9.63
CA HIS A 95 -8.80 19.11 -10.01
C HIS A 95 -9.90 19.21 -8.96
N GLU A 96 -10.09 20.42 -8.43
CA GLU A 96 -11.11 20.68 -7.40
C GLU A 96 -12.51 20.24 -7.83
N LYS A 97 -12.83 20.41 -9.12
CA LYS A 97 -14.14 20.03 -9.67
C LYS A 97 -14.39 18.53 -9.65
N LEU A 98 -13.34 17.71 -9.62
CA LEU A 98 -13.43 16.26 -9.65
C LEU A 98 -13.23 15.60 -8.29
N LYS A 99 -13.11 16.36 -7.22
CA LYS A 99 -12.79 15.82 -5.89
C LYS A 99 -13.76 14.76 -5.39
N ASN A 100 -14.99 14.75 -5.88
CA ASN A 100 -16.01 13.77 -5.50
C ASN A 100 -16.30 12.75 -6.62
N TYR A 101 -15.52 12.75 -7.69
CA TYR A 101 -15.69 11.78 -8.77
C TYR A 101 -15.20 10.40 -8.32
N ILE A 102 -16.09 9.43 -8.38
CA ILE A 102 -15.81 8.05 -7.96
C ILE A 102 -16.01 7.09 -9.11
#